data_095c1084e3c2f2255fcc95c5a3843e68
#
_entry.id   095c1084e3c2f2255fcc95c5a3843e68
#
_cell.length_a   1.000
_cell.length_b   1.000
_cell.length_c   1.000
_cell.angle_alpha   90.00
_cell.angle_beta   90.00
_cell.angle_gamma   90.00
#
_symmetry.space_group_name_H-M   'P 1'
#
loop_
_entity.id
_entity.type
_entity.pdbx_description
1 polymer ?
#
loop_
_entity_poly.entity_id
_entity_poly.type
_entity_poly.pdbx_seq_one_letter_code
_entity_poly.pdbx_strand_id
1 'polypeptide(L)'
;MANHAAGDGGIPPRNVAKDGLTRVMTLGGHYGLRNHTVKGLRDHKGKKVLCETLPFTPDEAAAAEEAGIDTMKVRFDPKQPHLAKAIRDAAPKTFMAFSVPLIAAATEDEAVRLAYAAMELGADAIMCQWSPRFISAAAEAGVPVQGHAGLVPRKSTWTGGLKAVGKTLEEALWVYSEIKTIEDAGA
;
A
#
# COMPACT_ATOMS: atom_id res chain seq x y z
N MET A 1 -14.93 -9.58 22.85
CA MET A 1 -16.07 -8.72 22.48
C MET A 1 -15.50 -7.36 22.11
N ALA A 2 -15.39 -7.07 20.82
CA ALA A 2 -14.87 -5.79 20.35
C ALA A 2 -15.96 -4.72 20.59
N ASN A 3 -15.61 -3.68 21.34
CA ASN A 3 -16.43 -2.50 21.52
C ASN A 3 -16.56 -1.80 20.16
N HIS A 4 -17.65 -2.06 19.44
CA HIS A 4 -18.13 -1.14 18.43
C HIS A 4 -18.59 0.11 19.17
N ALA A 5 -17.74 1.15 19.16
CA ALA A 5 -18.21 2.48 19.50
C ALA A 5 -19.36 2.79 18.54
N ALA A 6 -20.57 2.79 19.06
CA ALA A 6 -21.77 3.21 18.34
C ALA A 6 -21.56 4.68 17.96
N GLY A 7 -21.07 4.91 16.75
CA GLY A 7 -21.17 6.21 16.12
C GLY A 7 -22.65 6.53 15.95
N ASP A 8 -23.03 7.73 16.38
CA ASP A 8 -24.32 8.35 16.16
C ASP A 8 -24.91 7.93 14.81
N GLY A 9 -26.10 7.32 14.81
CA GLY A 9 -26.78 6.77 13.63
C GLY A 9 -27.24 7.81 12.60
N GLY A 10 -26.47 8.88 12.41
CA GLY A 10 -26.64 9.88 11.38
C GLY A 10 -26.01 9.44 10.06
N ILE A 11 -26.69 9.73 8.95
CA ILE A 11 -26.16 9.65 7.59
C ILE A 11 -24.76 10.31 7.60
N PRO A 12 -23.69 9.60 7.19
CA PRO A 12 -22.35 10.17 7.26
C PRO A 12 -22.32 11.48 6.46
N PRO A 13 -21.81 12.58 7.05
CA PRO A 13 -21.64 13.82 6.33
C PRO A 13 -20.75 13.58 5.11
N ARG A 14 -21.00 14.34 4.03
CA ARG A 14 -20.27 14.28 2.77
C ARG A 14 -18.80 13.98 3.00
N ASN A 15 -18.22 13.13 2.16
CA ASN A 15 -16.93 12.44 2.29
C ASN A 15 -15.67 13.29 2.58
N VAL A 16 -15.76 14.60 2.71
CA VAL A 16 -14.62 15.49 2.92
C VAL A 16 -14.70 16.11 4.29
N ALA A 17 -13.74 15.80 5.14
CA ALA A 17 -13.54 16.51 6.40
C ALA A 17 -13.03 17.95 6.15
N LYS A 18 -13.22 18.85 7.12
CA LYS A 18 -12.90 20.29 6.99
C LYS A 18 -11.47 20.62 6.57
N ASP A 19 -10.52 19.69 6.72
CA ASP A 19 -9.09 19.91 6.51
C ASP A 19 -8.54 19.21 5.25
N GLY A 20 -9.38 18.97 4.24
CA GLY A 20 -8.96 18.24 3.03
C GLY A 20 -8.80 16.74 3.21
N LEU A 21 -9.07 16.23 4.42
CA LEU A 21 -9.03 14.81 4.72
C LEU A 21 -10.31 14.11 4.26
N THR A 22 -10.19 12.86 3.83
CA THR A 22 -11.32 12.02 3.43
C THR A 22 -11.65 11.02 4.52
N ARG A 23 -12.94 10.93 4.89
CA ARG A 23 -13.39 9.87 5.79
C ARG A 23 -13.46 8.56 5.04
N VAL A 24 -12.82 7.54 5.57
CA VAL A 24 -12.75 6.20 4.99
C VAL A 24 -13.13 5.14 6.01
N MET A 25 -13.59 4.01 5.51
CA MET A 25 -13.55 2.74 6.23
C MET A 25 -12.59 1.84 5.45
N THR A 26 -11.51 1.39 6.09
CA THR A 26 -10.55 0.48 5.44
C THR A 26 -11.16 -0.89 5.23
N LEU A 27 -10.57 -1.71 4.36
CA LEU A 27 -11.01 -3.09 4.15
C LEU A 27 -11.01 -3.90 5.46
N GLY A 28 -10.10 -3.61 6.38
CA GLY A 28 -10.07 -4.20 7.74
C GLY A 28 -11.15 -3.68 8.70
N GLY A 29 -12.08 -2.84 8.24
CA GLY A 29 -13.19 -2.34 9.04
C GLY A 29 -12.87 -1.15 9.96
N HIS A 30 -11.71 -0.52 9.82
CA HIS A 30 -11.32 0.63 10.63
C HIS A 30 -11.84 1.93 10.02
N TYR A 31 -12.55 2.73 10.81
CA TYR A 31 -12.91 4.10 10.45
C TYR A 31 -11.74 5.04 10.71
N GLY A 32 -11.52 5.99 9.80
CA GLY A 32 -10.47 6.98 9.95
C GLY A 32 -10.59 8.12 8.94
N LEU A 33 -9.71 9.09 9.11
CA LEU A 33 -9.48 10.16 8.15
C LEU A 33 -8.20 9.85 7.38
N ARG A 34 -8.18 10.12 6.07
CA ARG A 34 -6.99 9.94 5.22
C ARG A 34 -6.76 11.18 4.37
N ASN A 35 -5.49 11.52 4.21
CA ASN A 35 -5.06 12.57 3.29
C ASN A 35 -5.25 12.16 1.83
N HIS A 36 -5.11 10.88 1.52
CA HIS A 36 -5.35 10.31 0.19
C HIS A 36 -6.20 9.03 0.27
N THR A 37 -6.82 8.71 -0.86
CA THR A 37 -7.48 7.43 -1.13
C THR A 37 -6.91 6.86 -2.43
N VAL A 38 -7.12 5.58 -2.72
CA VAL A 38 -6.73 4.98 -4.01
C VAL A 38 -7.25 5.80 -5.20
N LYS A 39 -8.53 6.22 -5.14
CA LYS A 39 -9.11 7.09 -6.17
C LYS A 39 -8.37 8.43 -6.23
N GLY A 40 -8.11 9.07 -5.10
CA GLY A 40 -7.41 10.35 -5.04
C GLY A 40 -6.00 10.26 -5.63
N LEU A 41 -5.25 9.20 -5.34
CA LEU A 41 -3.92 8.95 -5.91
C LEU A 41 -4.00 8.80 -7.44
N ARG A 42 -4.98 8.04 -7.95
CA ARG A 42 -5.21 7.88 -9.39
C ARG A 42 -5.59 9.20 -10.07
N ASP A 43 -6.42 10.03 -9.44
CA ASP A 43 -6.83 11.34 -9.95
C ASP A 43 -5.67 12.34 -10.03
N HIS A 44 -4.60 12.15 -9.24
CA HIS A 44 -3.38 12.96 -9.25
C HIS A 44 -2.39 12.56 -10.35
N LYS A 45 -2.55 11.40 -10.98
CA LYS A 45 -1.64 10.92 -12.04
C LYS A 45 -1.49 11.98 -13.14
N GLY A 46 -0.26 12.39 -13.41
CA GLY A 46 0.07 13.42 -14.39
C GLY A 46 -0.26 14.87 -13.99
N LYS A 47 -0.78 15.11 -12.78
CA LYS A 47 -1.19 16.44 -12.31
C LYS A 47 -0.39 16.94 -11.11
N LYS A 48 0.03 16.03 -10.23
CA LYS A 48 0.76 16.34 -8.99
C LYS A 48 1.88 15.34 -8.78
N VAL A 49 3.04 15.84 -8.36
CA VAL A 49 4.11 14.99 -7.81
C VAL A 49 3.77 14.71 -6.36
N LEU A 50 3.78 13.44 -5.99
CA LEU A 50 3.53 12.98 -4.63
C LEU A 50 4.86 12.58 -3.98
N CYS A 51 5.01 12.93 -2.69
CA CYS A 51 6.16 12.53 -1.88
C CYS A 51 5.82 11.30 -1.06
N GLU A 52 6.69 10.30 -1.12
CA GLU A 52 6.55 9.06 -0.36
C GLU A 52 7.79 8.82 0.50
N THR A 53 7.59 8.30 1.72
CA THR A 53 8.67 7.87 2.60
C THR A 53 8.42 6.47 3.15
N LEU A 54 9.45 5.89 3.75
CA LEU A 54 9.39 4.58 4.43
C LEU A 54 9.93 4.75 5.85
N PRO A 55 9.05 5.05 6.82
CA PRO A 55 9.45 5.14 8.22
C PRO A 55 9.80 3.76 8.78
N PHE A 56 10.82 3.71 9.63
CA PHE A 56 11.23 2.51 10.36
C PHE A 56 10.74 2.50 11.80
N THR A 57 10.36 3.67 12.32
CA THR A 57 9.89 3.86 13.70
C THR A 57 8.58 4.63 13.73
N PRO A 58 7.79 4.49 14.82
CA PRO A 58 6.61 5.33 15.05
C PRO A 58 6.92 6.83 15.06
N ASP A 59 8.05 7.23 15.63
CA ASP A 59 8.44 8.65 15.72
C ASP A 59 8.73 9.22 14.32
N GLU A 60 9.40 8.47 13.46
CA GLU A 60 9.61 8.86 12.06
C GLU A 60 8.28 8.99 11.30
N ALA A 61 7.33 8.08 11.55
CA ALA A 61 6.02 8.14 10.92
C ALA A 61 5.22 9.37 11.39
N ALA A 62 5.22 9.66 12.70
CA ALA A 62 4.57 10.84 13.26
C ALA A 62 5.17 12.13 12.68
N ALA A 63 6.49 12.24 12.64
CA ALA A 63 7.18 13.40 12.07
C ALA A 63 6.90 13.57 10.57
N ALA A 64 6.84 12.48 9.80
CA ALA A 64 6.51 12.52 8.40
C ALA A 64 5.05 12.93 8.14
N GLU A 65 4.10 12.48 8.97
CA GLU A 65 2.71 12.94 8.90
C GLU A 65 2.59 14.43 9.22
N GLU A 66 3.28 14.90 10.27
CA GLU A 66 3.32 16.32 10.64
C GLU A 66 3.92 17.18 9.53
N ALA A 67 4.96 16.69 8.84
CA ALA A 67 5.59 17.35 7.71
C ALA A 67 4.71 17.34 6.44
N GLY A 68 3.58 16.63 6.42
CA GLY A 68 2.65 16.61 5.29
C GLY A 68 3.06 15.66 4.16
N ILE A 69 3.77 14.57 4.47
CA ILE A 69 4.09 13.53 3.49
C ILE A 69 2.79 12.97 2.87
N ASP A 70 2.79 12.77 1.54
CA ASP A 70 1.60 12.32 0.83
C ASP A 70 1.29 10.84 1.12
N THR A 71 2.28 9.96 1.08
CA THR A 71 2.11 8.52 1.31
C THR A 71 3.28 7.92 2.08
N MET A 72 3.02 6.80 2.74
CA MET A 72 4.07 6.03 3.41
C MET A 72 4.04 4.57 2.98
N LYS A 73 5.22 3.99 2.80
CA LYS A 73 5.38 2.54 2.81
C LYS A 73 5.70 2.07 4.21
N VAL A 74 5.11 0.98 4.63
CA VAL A 74 5.38 0.39 5.94
C VAL A 74 5.84 -1.05 5.74
N ARG A 75 6.96 -1.41 6.33
CA ARG A 75 7.43 -2.78 6.30
C ARG A 75 6.48 -3.67 7.09
N PHE A 76 5.92 -4.69 6.45
CA PHE A 76 5.04 -5.65 7.10
C PHE A 76 5.74 -7.01 7.24
N ASP A 77 5.95 -7.44 8.48
CA ASP A 77 6.38 -8.78 8.81
C ASP A 77 5.23 -9.49 9.55
N PRO A 78 4.63 -10.54 8.96
CA PRO A 78 3.54 -11.28 9.61
C PRO A 78 3.94 -11.96 10.92
N LYS A 79 5.24 -12.12 11.19
CA LYS A 79 5.76 -12.64 12.47
C LYS A 79 5.86 -11.56 13.54
N GLN A 80 5.87 -10.28 13.14
CA GLN A 80 5.96 -9.13 14.02
C GLN A 80 4.97 -8.02 13.62
N PRO A 81 3.66 -8.34 13.56
CA PRO A 81 2.64 -7.42 13.03
C PRO A 81 2.52 -6.15 13.86
N HIS A 82 2.87 -6.20 15.16
CA HIS A 82 2.82 -5.07 16.08
C HIS A 82 3.72 -3.90 15.64
N LEU A 83 4.81 -4.16 14.91
CA LEU A 83 5.70 -3.10 14.42
C LEU A 83 5.00 -2.24 13.35
N ALA A 84 4.37 -2.87 12.37
CA ALA A 84 3.60 -2.15 11.36
C ALA A 84 2.38 -1.43 11.97
N LYS A 85 1.73 -2.06 12.94
CA LYS A 85 0.62 -1.45 13.68
C LYS A 85 1.05 -0.19 14.44
N ALA A 86 2.19 -0.23 15.13
CA ALA A 86 2.71 0.93 15.85
C ALA A 86 2.99 2.12 14.92
N ILE A 87 3.56 1.87 13.73
CA ILE A 87 3.77 2.90 12.70
C ILE A 87 2.43 3.47 12.22
N ARG A 88 1.43 2.62 11.95
CA ARG A 88 0.08 3.05 11.54
C ARG A 88 -0.58 3.92 12.61
N ASP A 89 -0.45 3.55 13.88
CA ASP A 89 -1.06 4.28 15.00
C ASP A 89 -0.41 5.65 15.21
N ALA A 90 0.89 5.77 14.93
CA ALA A 90 1.63 7.03 15.06
C ALA A 90 1.30 8.04 13.95
N ALA A 91 0.85 7.58 12.78
CA ALA A 91 0.49 8.44 11.64
C ALA A 91 -0.89 8.04 11.07
N PRO A 92 -1.98 8.29 11.83
CA PRO A 92 -3.31 7.75 11.50
C PRO A 92 -3.97 8.36 10.26
N LYS A 93 -3.51 9.49 9.76
CA LYS A 93 -4.13 10.22 8.65
C LYS A 93 -3.46 9.99 7.31
N THR A 94 -2.20 9.55 7.30
CA THR A 94 -1.44 9.35 6.06
C THR A 94 -1.83 8.05 5.37
N PHE A 95 -2.00 8.08 4.05
CA PHE A 95 -2.18 6.87 3.25
C PHE A 95 -0.97 5.95 3.37
N MET A 96 -1.19 4.68 3.74
CA MET A 96 -0.11 3.72 3.94
C MET A 96 -0.28 2.46 3.11
N ALA A 97 0.75 2.11 2.32
CA ALA A 97 0.88 0.82 1.68
C ALA A 97 1.81 -0.09 2.50
N PHE A 98 1.30 -1.22 2.97
CA PHE A 98 2.11 -2.18 3.71
C PHE A 98 2.87 -3.09 2.76
N SER A 99 4.21 -3.08 2.87
CA SER A 99 5.11 -3.87 2.02
C SER A 99 5.16 -5.32 2.50
N VAL A 100 4.51 -6.20 1.75
CA VAL A 100 4.48 -7.64 2.06
C VAL A 100 5.75 -8.36 1.59
N PRO A 101 6.25 -9.36 2.33
CA PRO A 101 7.46 -10.08 1.95
C PRO A 101 7.29 -10.86 0.64
N LEU A 102 8.34 -10.85 -0.20
CA LEU A 102 8.33 -11.49 -1.52
C LEU A 102 8.04 -13.00 -1.47
N ILE A 103 8.58 -13.68 -0.47
CA ILE A 103 8.50 -15.15 -0.35
C ILE A 103 7.53 -15.62 0.74
N ALA A 104 6.65 -14.73 1.22
CA ALA A 104 5.74 -15.07 2.31
C ALA A 104 4.48 -15.81 1.83
N ALA A 105 4.26 -15.89 0.53
CA ALA A 105 3.15 -16.61 -0.09
C ALA A 105 3.66 -17.53 -1.20
N ALA A 106 3.25 -18.78 -1.18
CA ALA A 106 3.52 -19.77 -2.21
C ALA A 106 2.28 -20.10 -3.06
N THR A 107 1.10 -19.76 -2.55
CA THR A 107 -0.20 -19.95 -3.19
C THR A 107 -0.99 -18.64 -3.24
N GLU A 108 -2.03 -18.59 -4.05
CA GLU A 108 -2.95 -17.44 -4.14
C GLU A 108 -3.71 -17.23 -2.83
N ASP A 109 -4.17 -18.31 -2.20
CA ASP A 109 -4.85 -18.26 -0.89
C ASP A 109 -3.95 -17.67 0.21
N GLU A 110 -2.67 -18.07 0.23
CA GLU A 110 -1.70 -17.51 1.17
C GLU A 110 -1.45 -16.02 0.89
N ALA A 111 -1.38 -15.61 -0.38
CA ALA A 111 -1.23 -14.23 -0.77
C ALA A 111 -2.42 -13.38 -0.29
N VAL A 112 -3.65 -13.85 -0.50
CA VAL A 112 -4.87 -13.18 -0.03
C VAL A 112 -4.91 -13.10 1.49
N ARG A 113 -4.60 -14.19 2.21
CA ARG A 113 -4.55 -14.20 3.69
C ARG A 113 -3.53 -13.19 4.23
N LEU A 114 -2.35 -13.12 3.61
CA LEU A 114 -1.32 -12.18 4.01
C LEU A 114 -1.74 -10.73 3.73
N ALA A 115 -2.38 -10.49 2.59
CA ALA A 115 -2.95 -9.19 2.25
C ALA A 115 -4.02 -8.77 3.25
N TYR A 116 -4.94 -9.65 3.61
CA TYR A 116 -5.96 -9.37 4.63
C TYR A 116 -5.35 -9.10 6.00
N ALA A 117 -4.32 -9.84 6.41
CA ALA A 117 -3.62 -9.55 7.66
C ALA A 117 -3.02 -8.13 7.69
N ALA A 118 -2.50 -7.64 6.57
CA ALA A 118 -2.06 -6.25 6.46
C ALA A 118 -3.25 -5.25 6.57
N MET A 119 -4.37 -5.55 5.91
CA MET A 119 -5.58 -4.71 5.98
C MET A 119 -6.16 -4.64 7.39
N GLU A 120 -6.17 -5.74 8.13
CA GLU A 120 -6.61 -5.81 9.53
C GLU A 120 -5.80 -4.91 10.45
N LEU A 121 -4.54 -4.61 10.12
CA LEU A 121 -3.70 -3.66 10.86
C LEU A 121 -3.93 -2.20 10.47
N GLY A 122 -4.82 -1.93 9.51
CA GLY A 122 -5.19 -0.60 9.06
C GLY A 122 -4.39 -0.10 7.85
N ALA A 123 -3.77 -0.98 7.07
CA ALA A 123 -3.23 -0.61 5.76
C ALA A 123 -4.32 -0.08 4.83
N ASP A 124 -3.99 0.87 3.98
CA ASP A 124 -4.86 1.40 2.94
C ASP A 124 -4.65 0.66 1.60
N ALA A 125 -3.47 0.04 1.43
CA ALA A 125 -3.09 -0.82 0.32
C ALA A 125 -1.99 -1.79 0.77
N ILE A 126 -1.71 -2.82 -0.04
CA ILE A 126 -0.44 -3.55 0.05
C ILE A 126 0.51 -3.10 -1.06
N MET A 127 1.81 -3.16 -0.81
CA MET A 127 2.84 -3.09 -1.82
C MET A 127 3.53 -4.45 -1.93
N CYS A 128 3.60 -4.99 -3.13
CA CYS A 128 4.18 -6.30 -3.34
C CYS A 128 5.03 -6.39 -4.62
N GLN A 129 5.92 -7.38 -4.62
CA GLN A 129 6.77 -7.76 -5.74
C GLN A 129 6.38 -9.16 -6.24
N TRP A 130 5.12 -9.50 -6.11
CA TRP A 130 4.59 -10.82 -6.43
C TRP A 130 4.39 -11.03 -7.93
N SER A 131 4.24 -12.28 -8.31
CA SER A 131 3.81 -12.61 -9.68
C SER A 131 2.40 -12.08 -9.96
N PRO A 132 2.06 -11.79 -11.23
CA PRO A 132 0.75 -11.24 -11.61
C PRO A 132 -0.44 -12.05 -11.07
N ARG A 133 -0.34 -13.38 -11.02
CA ARG A 133 -1.41 -14.24 -10.49
C ARG A 133 -1.73 -13.96 -9.01
N PHE A 134 -0.72 -13.66 -8.18
CA PHE A 134 -0.94 -13.33 -6.77
C PHE A 134 -1.47 -11.90 -6.60
N ILE A 135 -1.06 -11.00 -7.50
CA ILE A 135 -1.62 -9.64 -7.57
C ILE A 135 -3.10 -9.72 -7.92
N SER A 136 -3.46 -10.51 -8.95
CA SER A 136 -4.84 -10.72 -9.38
C SER A 136 -5.70 -11.29 -8.25
N ALA A 137 -5.24 -12.34 -7.58
CA ALA A 137 -5.96 -12.94 -6.46
C ALA A 137 -6.23 -11.92 -5.33
N ALA A 138 -5.24 -11.11 -4.96
CA ALA A 138 -5.42 -10.06 -3.96
C ALA A 138 -6.38 -8.96 -4.42
N ALA A 139 -6.27 -8.51 -5.67
CA ALA A 139 -7.13 -7.49 -6.26
C ALA A 139 -8.60 -7.97 -6.38
N GLU A 140 -8.81 -9.21 -6.84
CA GLU A 140 -10.14 -9.85 -6.91
C GLU A 140 -10.78 -10.03 -5.52
N ALA A 141 -9.95 -10.22 -4.49
CA ALA A 141 -10.39 -10.24 -3.09
C ALA A 141 -10.66 -8.82 -2.52
N GLY A 142 -10.58 -7.76 -3.34
CA GLY A 142 -10.89 -6.39 -2.97
C GLY A 142 -9.74 -5.64 -2.28
N VAL A 143 -8.54 -6.20 -2.24
CA VAL A 143 -7.37 -5.53 -1.64
C VAL A 143 -6.77 -4.55 -2.65
N PRO A 144 -6.59 -3.27 -2.31
CA PRO A 144 -5.81 -2.36 -3.13
C PRO A 144 -4.34 -2.78 -3.19
N VAL A 145 -3.81 -2.95 -4.40
CA VAL A 145 -2.44 -3.42 -4.62
C VAL A 145 -1.61 -2.35 -5.31
N GLN A 146 -0.41 -2.11 -4.80
CA GLN A 146 0.66 -1.38 -5.46
C GLN A 146 1.72 -2.38 -5.91
N GLY A 147 1.94 -2.50 -7.22
CA GLY A 147 2.98 -3.35 -7.78
C GLY A 147 4.36 -2.70 -7.74
N HIS A 148 5.41 -3.48 -7.97
CA HIS A 148 6.78 -3.02 -8.07
C HIS A 148 7.45 -3.63 -9.30
N ALA A 149 7.84 -2.80 -10.23
CA ALA A 149 8.52 -3.18 -11.47
C ALA A 149 9.90 -2.50 -11.61
N GLY A 150 10.66 -2.90 -12.59
CA GLY A 150 11.98 -2.33 -12.88
C GLY A 150 13.05 -2.85 -11.96
N LEU A 151 13.72 -1.97 -11.18
CA LEU A 151 14.71 -2.42 -10.20
C LEU A 151 14.01 -3.02 -8.98
N VAL A 152 13.86 -4.33 -8.99
CA VAL A 152 13.37 -5.11 -7.86
C VAL A 152 14.57 -5.76 -7.16
N PRO A 153 15.05 -5.22 -6.01
CA PRO A 153 16.34 -5.65 -5.41
C PRO A 153 16.40 -7.15 -5.13
N ARG A 154 15.31 -7.76 -4.70
CA ARG A 154 15.24 -9.19 -4.39
C ARG A 154 15.26 -10.10 -5.63
N LYS A 155 15.08 -9.53 -6.82
CA LYS A 155 15.22 -10.22 -8.11
C LYS A 155 16.57 -9.90 -8.80
N SER A 156 17.51 -9.28 -8.09
CA SER A 156 18.79 -8.81 -8.67
C SER A 156 19.64 -9.94 -9.30
N THR A 157 19.52 -11.17 -8.81
CA THR A 157 20.18 -12.33 -9.45
C THR A 157 19.70 -12.60 -10.87
N TRP A 158 18.44 -12.25 -11.18
CA TRP A 158 17.87 -12.40 -12.53
C TRP A 158 18.34 -11.30 -13.49
N THR A 159 18.63 -10.11 -12.94
CA THR A 159 19.04 -8.93 -13.73
C THR A 159 20.57 -8.76 -13.82
N GLY A 160 21.32 -9.68 -13.23
CA GLY A 160 22.79 -9.61 -13.21
C GLY A 160 23.34 -8.63 -12.18
N GLY A 161 22.67 -8.49 -11.03
CA GLY A 161 23.10 -7.68 -9.90
C GLY A 161 22.19 -6.49 -9.62
N LEU A 162 22.56 -5.70 -8.59
CA LEU A 162 21.88 -4.45 -8.25
C LEU A 162 22.30 -3.36 -9.23
N LYS A 163 21.55 -3.19 -10.29
CA LYS A 163 21.81 -2.17 -11.33
C LYS A 163 20.49 -1.49 -11.74
N ALA A 164 20.61 -0.25 -12.20
CA ALA A 164 19.47 0.39 -12.84
C ALA A 164 19.12 -0.35 -14.15
N VAL A 165 17.85 -0.59 -14.37
CA VAL A 165 17.29 -1.23 -15.56
C VAL A 165 16.52 -0.20 -16.41
N GLY A 166 16.22 -0.54 -17.67
CA GLY A 166 15.51 0.37 -18.58
C GLY A 166 16.43 1.38 -19.30
N LYS A 167 17.74 1.14 -19.35
CA LYS A 167 18.73 2.03 -20.00
C LYS A 167 18.82 1.82 -21.50
N THR A 168 18.48 0.66 -22.00
CA THR A 168 18.40 0.35 -23.43
C THR A 168 16.94 0.27 -23.86
N LEU A 169 16.68 0.36 -25.17
CA LEU A 169 15.33 0.20 -25.70
C LEU A 169 14.72 -1.14 -25.30
N GLU A 170 15.48 -2.22 -25.39
CA GLU A 170 15.06 -3.57 -25.01
C GLU A 170 14.67 -3.64 -23.52
N GLU A 171 15.55 -3.14 -22.65
CA GLU A 171 15.26 -3.10 -21.21
C GLU A 171 14.05 -2.21 -20.89
N ALA A 172 13.90 -1.07 -21.57
CA ALA A 172 12.76 -0.16 -21.37
C ALA A 172 11.44 -0.81 -21.79
N LEU A 173 11.41 -1.51 -22.93
CA LEU A 173 10.24 -2.27 -23.39
C LEU A 173 9.91 -3.41 -22.44
N TRP A 174 10.91 -4.10 -21.90
CA TRP A 174 10.70 -5.12 -20.91
C TRP A 174 10.05 -4.55 -19.62
N VAL A 175 10.59 -3.45 -19.06
CA VAL A 175 10.00 -2.78 -17.88
C VAL A 175 8.58 -2.31 -18.17
N TYR A 176 8.34 -1.72 -19.35
CA TYR A 176 7.00 -1.30 -19.75
C TYR A 176 6.02 -2.47 -19.79
N SER A 177 6.42 -3.60 -20.40
CA SER A 177 5.59 -4.81 -20.45
C SER A 177 5.32 -5.38 -19.04
N GLU A 178 6.31 -5.36 -18.15
CA GLU A 178 6.14 -5.79 -16.76
C GLU A 178 5.11 -4.90 -16.04
N ILE A 179 5.21 -3.57 -16.20
CA ILE A 179 4.25 -2.63 -15.61
C ILE A 179 2.84 -2.89 -16.13
N LYS A 180 2.69 -3.09 -17.46
CA LYS A 180 1.37 -3.38 -18.05
C LYS A 180 0.79 -4.69 -17.52
N THR A 181 1.60 -5.72 -17.40
CA THR A 181 1.15 -7.02 -16.83
C THR A 181 0.70 -6.87 -15.37
N ILE A 182 1.40 -6.05 -14.57
CA ILE A 182 1.04 -5.75 -13.19
C ILE A 182 -0.27 -4.95 -13.12
N GLU A 183 -0.42 -3.93 -13.98
CA GLU A 183 -1.64 -3.12 -14.08
C GLU A 183 -2.85 -3.99 -14.50
N ASP A 184 -2.68 -4.86 -15.51
CA ASP A 184 -3.71 -5.78 -15.99
C ASP A 184 -4.11 -6.82 -14.93
N ALA A 185 -3.21 -7.16 -14.01
CA ALA A 185 -3.51 -7.98 -12.84
C ALA A 185 -4.28 -7.24 -11.73
N GLY A 186 -4.57 -5.96 -11.87
CA GLY A 186 -5.41 -5.18 -10.96
C GLY A 186 -4.65 -4.29 -9.95
N ALA A 187 -3.33 -4.10 -10.11
CA ALA A 187 -2.56 -3.19 -9.25
C ALA A 187 -2.82 -1.70 -9.56
#